data_16b2b0f7d2d51b6591b512cef0269486
#
_entry.id   16b2b0f7d2d51b6591b512cef0269486
#
_cell.length_a   1.000
_cell.length_b   1.000
_cell.length_c   1.000
_cell.angle_alpha   90.00
_cell.angle_beta   90.00
_cell.angle_gamma   90.00
#
_symmetry.space_group_name_H-M   'P 1'
#
loop_
_entity.id
_entity.type
_entity.pdbx_description
1 polymer ?
#
loop_
_entity_poly.entity_id
_entity_poly.type
_entity_poly.pdbx_seq_one_letter_code
_entity_poly.pdbx_strand_id
1 'polypeptide(L)'
;MTGLMKKILAAACCLGLLAGCAQQGEAAGGETMKEGQSVQTVVDQIADEIGIQMPADVDDTILKDMFYLDASEVEAYAGKMAMTMTSADNVLAVQAKSGQADAVQEALEQRLADVQNAFAQYLPDQSEKAQKGQVVRRGDYVFLLILGQSTETYDSDMERAIQIIDGAF
;
A
#
# COMPACT_ATOMS: atom_id res chain seq x y z
N MET A 1 63.52 27.91 -50.17
CA MET A 1 64.18 26.82 -49.48
C MET A 1 63.22 26.33 -48.41
N THR A 2 62.50 25.28 -48.74
CA THR A 2 62.54 23.95 -48.15
C THR A 2 62.08 23.97 -46.71
N GLY A 3 60.98 23.43 -46.39
CA GLY A 3 60.47 22.13 -46.42
C GLY A 3 59.41 22.03 -45.38
N LEU A 4 58.67 21.29 -45.59
CA LEU A 4 58.37 19.89 -45.39
C LEU A 4 57.11 19.68 -44.55
N MET A 5 56.09 19.38 -45.28
CA MET A 5 54.85 18.78 -44.78
C MET A 5 55.15 17.51 -43.96
N LYS A 6 54.57 17.40 -42.82
CA LYS A 6 54.32 16.07 -42.21
C LYS A 6 52.86 15.90 -41.87
N LYS A 7 52.23 15.05 -42.68
CA LYS A 7 50.90 14.48 -42.45
C LYS A 7 50.99 13.59 -41.19
N ILE A 8 50.13 13.79 -40.25
CA ILE A 8 49.85 12.85 -39.16
C ILE A 8 48.43 12.35 -39.34
N LEU A 9 48.41 11.07 -39.65
CA LEU A 9 47.24 10.23 -39.79
C LEU A 9 46.62 9.99 -38.41
N ALA A 10 45.41 10.49 -38.19
CA ALA A 10 44.69 10.20 -36.97
C ALA A 10 43.92 8.89 -37.16
N ALA A 11 44.31 7.85 -36.45
CA ALA A 11 43.62 6.59 -36.34
C ALA A 11 42.38 6.79 -35.42
N ALA A 12 41.21 6.65 -35.98
CA ALA A 12 39.96 6.60 -35.20
C ALA A 12 39.81 5.25 -34.53
N CYS A 13 40.03 5.20 -33.22
CA CYS A 13 39.62 4.08 -32.40
C CYS A 13 38.14 4.19 -32.04
N CYS A 14 37.31 3.44 -32.74
CA CYS A 14 35.93 3.20 -32.31
C CYS A 14 35.93 2.33 -31.06
N LEU A 15 35.84 2.94 -29.90
CA LEU A 15 35.48 2.23 -28.66
C LEU A 15 33.96 2.19 -28.61
N GLY A 16 33.43 1.01 -28.90
CA GLY A 16 32.01 0.68 -28.68
C GLY A 16 31.69 0.76 -27.21
N LEU A 17 30.93 1.76 -26.81
CA LEU A 17 30.27 1.80 -25.54
C LEU A 17 29.11 0.80 -25.59
N LEU A 18 29.32 -0.38 -25.04
CA LEU A 18 28.26 -1.26 -24.59
C LEU A 18 27.56 -0.54 -23.43
N ALA A 19 26.52 0.23 -23.76
CA ALA A 19 25.55 0.66 -22.78
C ALA A 19 24.80 -0.59 -22.32
N GLY A 20 25.34 -1.25 -21.31
CA GLY A 20 24.61 -2.19 -20.49
C GLY A 20 23.50 -1.39 -19.84
N CYS A 21 22.25 -1.62 -20.24
CA CYS A 21 21.09 -1.28 -19.43
C CYS A 21 21.18 -2.11 -18.16
N ALA A 22 21.93 -1.62 -17.19
CA ALA A 22 21.68 -1.96 -15.81
C ALA A 22 20.30 -1.36 -15.55
N GLN A 23 19.29 -2.22 -15.52
CA GLN A 23 18.00 -1.92 -14.95
C GLN A 23 18.30 -1.68 -13.46
N GLN A 24 18.66 -0.44 -13.14
CA GLN A 24 18.59 0.04 -11.78
C GLN A 24 17.13 -0.12 -11.41
N GLY A 25 16.88 -1.14 -10.55
CA GLY A 25 15.67 -1.11 -9.76
C GLY A 25 15.60 0.30 -9.18
N GLU A 26 14.60 1.05 -9.56
CA GLU A 26 14.26 2.29 -8.88
C GLU A 26 14.18 1.91 -7.41
N ALA A 27 15.18 2.35 -6.64
CA ALA A 27 15.02 2.50 -5.23
C ALA A 27 13.79 3.41 -5.12
N ALA A 28 12.68 2.84 -4.70
CA ALA A 28 11.47 3.58 -4.44
C ALA A 28 11.85 4.66 -3.44
N GLY A 29 12.11 5.87 -3.93
CA GLY A 29 12.10 7.08 -3.17
C GLY A 29 10.66 7.20 -2.69
N GLY A 30 10.39 6.66 -1.50
CA GLY A 30 9.05 6.48 -1.01
C GLY A 30 8.38 7.82 -0.88
N GLU A 31 7.17 7.92 -1.39
CA GLU A 31 6.25 8.97 -0.98
C GLU A 31 6.23 8.98 0.55
N THR A 32 6.40 10.17 1.13
CA THR A 32 6.34 10.34 2.58
C THR A 32 5.09 11.10 2.94
N MET A 33 4.47 10.73 4.04
CA MET A 33 3.31 11.46 4.53
C MET A 33 3.67 12.92 4.84
N LYS A 34 2.75 13.83 4.61
CA LYS A 34 2.86 15.26 4.96
C LYS A 34 3.12 15.45 6.45
N GLU A 35 3.71 16.57 6.80
CA GLU A 35 3.90 16.97 8.20
C GLU A 35 2.56 16.94 8.97
N GLY A 36 2.54 16.29 10.12
CA GLY A 36 1.35 16.10 10.94
C GLY A 36 0.45 14.94 10.53
N GLN A 37 0.75 14.23 9.44
CA GLN A 37 0.05 13.02 9.04
C GLN A 37 0.79 11.77 9.55
N SER A 38 0.02 10.72 9.82
CA SER A 38 0.52 9.40 10.24
C SER A 38 -0.48 8.32 9.82
N VAL A 39 -0.05 7.06 9.86
CA VAL A 39 -0.98 5.93 9.65
C VAL A 39 -2.18 5.99 10.60
N GLN A 40 -1.98 6.44 11.84
CA GLN A 40 -3.05 6.59 12.83
C GLN A 40 -4.05 7.67 12.41
N THR A 41 -3.58 8.88 12.04
CA THR A 41 -4.47 9.99 11.65
C THR A 41 -5.29 9.65 10.43
N VAL A 42 -4.72 8.92 9.45
CA VAL A 42 -5.44 8.47 8.25
C VAL A 42 -6.52 7.46 8.60
N VAL A 43 -6.21 6.45 9.43
CA VAL A 43 -7.20 5.45 9.87
C VAL A 43 -8.33 6.08 10.66
N ASP A 44 -8.01 6.99 11.60
CA ASP A 44 -9.01 7.68 12.40
C ASP A 44 -9.92 8.53 11.52
N GLN A 45 -9.38 9.27 10.56
CA GLN A 45 -10.17 10.06 9.63
C GLN A 45 -11.09 9.19 8.75
N ILE A 46 -10.61 8.05 8.23
CA ILE A 46 -11.43 7.10 7.48
C ILE A 46 -12.56 6.57 8.36
N ALA A 47 -12.25 6.17 9.59
CA ALA A 47 -13.24 5.63 10.51
C ALA A 47 -14.28 6.67 10.94
N ASP A 48 -13.87 7.93 11.12
CA ASP A 48 -14.76 9.02 11.51
C ASP A 48 -15.70 9.45 10.35
N GLU A 49 -15.19 9.48 9.11
CA GLU A 49 -15.98 9.95 7.96
C GLU A 49 -16.88 8.85 7.38
N ILE A 50 -16.41 7.61 7.34
CA ILE A 50 -17.14 6.51 6.68
C ILE A 50 -17.84 5.63 7.72
N GLY A 51 -17.21 5.42 8.87
CA GLY A 51 -17.70 4.56 9.92
C GLY A 51 -17.25 3.10 9.78
N ILE A 52 -17.08 2.45 10.92
CA ILE A 52 -16.79 1.02 11.04
C ILE A 52 -17.75 0.45 12.08
N GLN A 53 -18.39 -0.67 11.76
CA GLN A 53 -19.38 -1.26 12.65
C GLN A 53 -18.72 -1.88 13.89
N MET A 54 -19.09 -1.45 15.10
CA MET A 54 -18.52 -1.93 16.36
C MET A 54 -16.99 -1.99 16.33
N PRO A 55 -16.30 -0.85 16.11
CA PRO A 55 -14.87 -0.84 15.84
C PRO A 55 -14.07 -1.28 17.06
N ALA A 56 -13.02 -2.05 16.82
CA ALA A 56 -11.92 -2.23 17.75
C ALA A 56 -10.60 -1.90 17.06
N ASP A 57 -9.68 -1.35 17.84
CA ASP A 57 -8.34 -1.07 17.36
C ASP A 57 -7.58 -2.37 17.13
N VAL A 58 -6.78 -2.41 16.08
CA VAL A 58 -5.86 -3.52 15.82
C VAL A 58 -4.66 -3.37 16.74
N ASP A 59 -4.48 -4.31 17.64
CA ASP A 59 -3.30 -4.45 18.50
C ASP A 59 -2.27 -5.42 17.89
N ASP A 60 -1.11 -5.61 18.57
CA ASP A 60 -0.04 -6.48 18.09
C ASP A 60 -0.51 -7.94 17.91
N THR A 61 -1.42 -8.41 18.74
CA THR A 61 -1.96 -9.77 18.65
C THR A 61 -2.86 -9.92 17.43
N ILE A 62 -3.77 -8.99 17.23
CA ILE A 62 -4.67 -8.96 16.07
C ILE A 62 -3.86 -8.77 14.79
N LEU A 63 -2.84 -7.88 14.78
CA LEU A 63 -1.95 -7.68 13.63
C LEU A 63 -1.29 -8.99 13.22
N LYS A 64 -0.76 -9.74 14.17
CA LYS A 64 -0.08 -11.01 13.93
C LYS A 64 -1.04 -12.11 13.50
N ASP A 65 -2.11 -12.32 14.24
CA ASP A 65 -2.98 -13.49 14.08
C ASP A 65 -3.95 -13.35 12.88
N MET A 66 -4.31 -12.11 12.53
CA MET A 66 -5.32 -11.85 11.50
C MET A 66 -4.78 -11.16 10.25
N PHE A 67 -3.68 -10.42 10.36
CA PHE A 67 -3.09 -9.70 9.22
C PHE A 67 -1.71 -10.23 8.82
N TYR A 68 -1.22 -11.30 9.50
CA TYR A 68 0.03 -12.00 9.15
C TYR A 68 1.29 -11.12 9.26
N LEU A 69 1.24 -10.06 10.05
CA LEU A 69 2.33 -9.11 10.24
C LEU A 69 2.76 -9.09 11.71
N ASP A 70 4.07 -9.17 11.97
CA ASP A 70 4.61 -8.95 13.31
C ASP A 70 4.92 -7.46 13.50
N ALA A 71 4.48 -6.88 14.61
CA ALA A 71 4.71 -5.46 14.92
C ALA A 71 6.20 -5.08 14.92
N SER A 72 7.08 -6.05 15.23
CA SER A 72 8.54 -5.84 15.17
C SER A 72 9.10 -5.75 13.74
N GLU A 73 8.34 -6.15 12.73
CA GLU A 73 8.75 -6.19 11.31
C GLU A 73 8.28 -4.95 10.53
N VAL A 74 7.42 -4.14 11.09
CA VAL A 74 6.92 -2.90 10.49
C VAL A 74 7.46 -1.66 11.21
N GLU A 75 7.41 -0.49 10.58
CA GLU A 75 7.85 0.77 11.17
C GLU A 75 6.74 1.39 12.03
N ALA A 76 5.52 1.36 11.53
CA ALA A 76 4.32 1.80 12.22
C ALA A 76 3.08 1.11 11.63
N TYR A 77 2.04 0.99 12.43
CA TYR A 77 0.73 0.56 11.95
C TYR A 77 -0.39 1.21 12.76
N ALA A 78 -1.55 1.28 12.17
CA ALA A 78 -2.81 1.62 12.84
C ALA A 78 -3.95 0.93 12.09
N GLY A 79 -4.96 0.46 12.80
CA GLY A 79 -6.09 -0.20 12.17
C GLY A 79 -7.31 -0.26 13.06
N LYS A 80 -8.46 -0.38 12.42
CA LYS A 80 -9.74 -0.65 13.06
C LYS A 80 -10.45 -1.74 12.27
N MET A 81 -11.08 -2.65 12.98
CA MET A 81 -11.89 -3.70 12.38
C MET A 81 -13.18 -3.91 13.15
N ALA A 82 -14.19 -4.44 12.49
CA ALA A 82 -15.43 -4.81 13.16
C ALA A 82 -15.22 -6.01 14.10
N MET A 83 -15.60 -5.85 15.37
CA MET A 83 -15.62 -6.94 16.36
C MET A 83 -16.97 -7.66 16.36
N THR A 84 -17.48 -7.99 15.17
CA THR A 84 -18.71 -8.72 14.98
C THR A 84 -18.60 -9.66 13.78
N MET A 85 -19.27 -10.80 13.86
CA MET A 85 -19.32 -11.77 12.75
C MET A 85 -20.25 -11.34 11.61
N THR A 86 -20.93 -10.21 11.78
CA THR A 86 -21.92 -9.71 10.82
C THR A 86 -21.43 -8.50 10.02
N SER A 87 -20.16 -8.14 10.14
CA SER A 87 -19.56 -7.06 9.35
C SER A 87 -18.18 -7.45 8.86
N ALA A 88 -17.91 -7.14 7.59
CA ALA A 88 -16.62 -7.36 6.94
C ALA A 88 -15.64 -6.19 7.13
N ASP A 89 -16.00 -5.13 7.87
CA ASP A 89 -15.19 -3.92 7.97
C ASP A 89 -13.79 -4.20 8.50
N ASN A 90 -12.78 -3.82 7.72
CA ASN A 90 -11.37 -3.85 8.08
C ASN A 90 -10.68 -2.65 7.43
N VAL A 91 -10.05 -1.79 8.23
CA VAL A 91 -9.18 -0.71 7.78
C VAL A 91 -7.85 -0.86 8.52
N LEU A 92 -6.78 -1.06 7.78
CA LEU A 92 -5.42 -1.13 8.33
C LEU A 92 -4.48 -0.31 7.46
N ALA A 93 -3.66 0.51 8.08
CA ALA A 93 -2.57 1.24 7.47
C ALA A 93 -1.26 0.78 8.09
N VAL A 94 -0.28 0.44 7.27
CA VAL A 94 1.04 -0.03 7.69
C VAL A 94 2.11 0.78 6.98
N GLN A 95 3.06 1.29 7.74
CA GLN A 95 4.33 1.77 7.24
C GLN A 95 5.34 0.61 7.32
N ALA A 96 5.71 0.08 6.18
CA ALA A 96 6.69 -0.98 6.09
C ALA A 96 8.10 -0.46 6.40
N LYS A 97 8.96 -1.31 6.94
CA LYS A 97 10.39 -1.05 6.95
C LYS A 97 10.93 -1.01 5.53
N SER A 98 12.00 -0.26 5.32
CA SER A 98 12.60 -0.11 3.99
C SER A 98 12.83 -1.47 3.31
N GLY A 99 12.32 -1.61 2.09
CA GLY A 99 12.40 -2.84 1.30
C GLY A 99 11.43 -3.96 1.71
N GLN A 100 10.52 -3.73 2.66
CA GLN A 100 9.54 -4.73 3.12
C GLN A 100 8.12 -4.47 2.62
N ALA A 101 7.89 -3.42 1.84
CA ALA A 101 6.55 -3.04 1.39
C ALA A 101 5.85 -4.13 0.56
N ASP A 102 6.61 -4.92 -0.22
CA ASP A 102 6.05 -6.03 -1.00
C ASP A 102 5.52 -7.15 -0.08
N ALA A 103 6.27 -7.50 0.97
CA ALA A 103 5.84 -8.51 1.94
C ALA A 103 4.61 -8.04 2.75
N VAL A 104 4.57 -6.76 3.13
CA VAL A 104 3.39 -6.17 3.78
C VAL A 104 2.19 -6.20 2.85
N GLN A 105 2.36 -5.84 1.59
CA GLN A 105 1.28 -5.89 0.61
C GLN A 105 0.72 -7.30 0.44
N GLU A 106 1.59 -8.32 0.28
CA GLU A 106 1.19 -9.71 0.16
C GLU A 106 0.38 -10.18 1.38
N ALA A 107 0.82 -9.82 2.59
CA ALA A 107 0.10 -10.15 3.82
C ALA A 107 -1.31 -9.51 3.86
N LEU A 108 -1.44 -8.26 3.46
CA LEU A 108 -2.74 -7.59 3.42
C LEU A 108 -3.65 -8.10 2.29
N GLU A 109 -3.10 -8.49 1.14
CA GLU A 109 -3.83 -9.17 0.07
C GLU A 109 -4.34 -10.55 0.53
N GLN A 110 -3.54 -11.29 1.30
CA GLN A 110 -3.97 -12.54 1.91
C GLN A 110 -5.13 -12.30 2.88
N ARG A 111 -5.03 -11.29 3.76
CA ARG A 111 -6.14 -10.92 4.66
C ARG A 111 -7.40 -10.55 3.90
N LEU A 112 -7.30 -9.78 2.82
CA LEU A 112 -8.44 -9.45 1.97
C LEU A 112 -9.12 -10.71 1.43
N ALA A 113 -8.32 -11.65 0.89
CA ALA A 113 -8.83 -12.91 0.38
C ALA A 113 -9.54 -13.75 1.46
N ASP A 114 -9.01 -13.77 2.69
CA ASP A 114 -9.64 -14.48 3.80
C ASP A 114 -11.00 -13.90 4.17
N VAL A 115 -11.12 -12.56 4.22
CA VAL A 115 -12.40 -11.90 4.48
C VAL A 115 -13.39 -12.16 3.35
N GLN A 116 -12.96 -12.09 2.09
CA GLN A 116 -13.79 -12.42 0.93
C GLN A 116 -14.31 -13.86 1.01
N ASN A 117 -13.44 -14.81 1.33
CA ASN A 117 -13.82 -16.22 1.48
C ASN A 117 -14.78 -16.44 2.66
N ALA A 118 -14.55 -15.77 3.78
CA ALA A 118 -15.40 -15.89 4.97
C ALA A 118 -16.84 -15.43 4.71
N PHE A 119 -17.02 -14.39 3.91
CA PHE A 119 -18.34 -13.84 3.59
C PHE A 119 -18.93 -14.36 2.27
N ALA A 120 -18.21 -15.17 1.48
CA ALA A 120 -18.63 -15.59 0.12
C ALA A 120 -20.02 -16.22 0.04
N GLN A 121 -20.48 -16.90 1.10
CA GLN A 121 -21.78 -17.58 1.16
C GLN A 121 -22.65 -17.09 2.32
N TYR A 122 -22.26 -16.00 2.95
CA TYR A 122 -22.89 -15.51 4.16
C TYR A 122 -23.02 -13.98 4.10
N LEU A 123 -24.23 -13.45 4.37
CA LEU A 123 -24.55 -12.02 4.31
C LEU A 123 -24.16 -11.39 2.95
N PRO A 124 -25.06 -11.44 1.94
CA PRO A 124 -24.74 -10.99 0.58
C PRO A 124 -24.19 -9.57 0.47
N ASP A 125 -24.69 -8.64 1.29
CA ASP A 125 -24.21 -7.26 1.39
C ASP A 125 -22.76 -7.19 1.90
N GLN A 126 -22.41 -8.00 2.89
CA GLN A 126 -21.04 -8.05 3.42
C GLN A 126 -20.10 -8.79 2.46
N SER A 127 -20.60 -9.78 1.74
CA SER A 127 -19.86 -10.42 0.63
C SER A 127 -19.54 -9.40 -0.45
N GLU A 128 -20.50 -8.57 -0.88
CA GLU A 128 -20.29 -7.50 -1.84
C GLU A 128 -19.25 -6.48 -1.32
N LYS A 129 -19.39 -6.03 -0.06
CA LYS A 129 -18.42 -5.14 0.59
C LYS A 129 -16.99 -5.73 0.54
N ALA A 130 -16.82 -6.99 0.93
CA ALA A 130 -15.54 -7.66 0.91
C ALA A 130 -14.96 -7.78 -0.52
N GLN A 131 -15.80 -8.07 -1.52
CA GLN A 131 -15.38 -8.14 -2.92
C GLN A 131 -14.91 -6.77 -3.48
N LYS A 132 -15.43 -5.66 -2.97
CA LYS A 132 -15.01 -4.30 -3.30
C LYS A 132 -13.79 -3.84 -2.50
N GLY A 133 -13.34 -4.63 -1.51
CA GLY A 133 -12.16 -4.34 -0.71
C GLY A 133 -10.90 -4.17 -1.57
N GLN A 134 -9.99 -3.30 -1.13
CA GLN A 134 -8.79 -2.97 -1.87
C GLN A 134 -7.56 -2.94 -0.96
N VAL A 135 -6.42 -3.30 -1.53
CA VAL A 135 -5.10 -3.00 -0.99
C VAL A 135 -4.49 -1.87 -1.82
N VAL A 136 -4.17 -0.76 -1.15
CA VAL A 136 -3.65 0.47 -1.79
C VAL A 136 -2.24 0.72 -1.27
N ARG A 137 -1.30 1.03 -2.16
CA ARG A 137 0.10 1.30 -1.79
C ARG A 137 0.52 2.72 -2.18
N ARG A 138 1.29 3.37 -1.29
CA ARG A 138 1.97 4.64 -1.52
C ARG A 138 3.39 4.51 -0.96
N GLY A 139 4.37 4.26 -1.82
CA GLY A 139 5.76 4.00 -1.42
C GLY A 139 5.87 2.82 -0.44
N ASP A 140 6.35 3.11 0.78
CA ASP A 140 6.47 2.12 1.86
C ASP A 140 5.18 2.00 2.72
N TYR A 141 4.12 2.71 2.37
CA TYR A 141 2.84 2.65 3.07
C TYR A 141 1.86 1.75 2.31
N VAL A 142 1.24 0.81 3.02
CA VAL A 142 0.25 -0.11 2.47
C VAL A 142 -1.01 -0.05 3.30
N PHE A 143 -2.15 0.04 2.63
CA PHE A 143 -3.47 0.18 3.24
C PHE A 143 -4.37 -0.95 2.80
N LEU A 144 -5.03 -1.61 3.74
CA LEU A 144 -6.15 -2.51 3.48
C LEU A 144 -7.44 -1.77 3.79
N LEU A 145 -8.36 -1.76 2.84
CA LEU A 145 -9.66 -1.12 2.93
C LEU A 145 -10.77 -2.12 2.61
N ILE A 146 -11.56 -2.50 3.60
CA ILE A 146 -12.84 -3.19 3.45
C ILE A 146 -13.83 -2.39 4.29
N LEU A 147 -14.65 -1.56 3.64
CA LEU A 147 -15.47 -0.58 4.32
C LEU A 147 -16.68 -0.15 3.47
N GLY A 148 -17.57 0.59 4.07
CA GLY A 148 -18.75 1.19 3.43
C GLY A 148 -20.03 0.92 4.20
N GLN A 149 -20.96 1.87 4.15
CA GLN A 149 -22.16 1.86 4.97
C GLN A 149 -23.30 1.03 4.38
N SER A 150 -23.46 1.07 3.06
CA SER A 150 -24.52 0.33 2.35
C SER A 150 -24.07 -0.06 0.95
N THR A 151 -24.79 -0.99 0.34
CA THR A 151 -24.54 -1.43 -1.04
C THR A 151 -24.58 -0.28 -2.05
N GLU A 152 -25.39 0.75 -1.78
CA GLU A 152 -25.49 1.92 -2.64
C GLU A 152 -24.29 2.87 -2.49
N THR A 153 -23.56 2.81 -1.36
CA THR A 153 -22.47 3.75 -1.06
C THR A 153 -21.07 3.11 -1.09
N TYR A 154 -20.94 1.78 -1.19
CA TYR A 154 -19.63 1.11 -1.11
C TYR A 154 -18.59 1.71 -2.06
N ASP A 155 -18.96 2.02 -3.30
CA ASP A 155 -18.01 2.59 -4.27
C ASP A 155 -17.60 4.01 -3.90
N SER A 156 -18.56 4.87 -3.52
CA SER A 156 -18.28 6.24 -3.09
C SER A 156 -17.53 6.32 -1.76
N ASP A 157 -17.82 5.41 -0.83
CA ASP A 157 -17.12 5.32 0.45
C ASP A 157 -15.67 4.87 0.24
N MET A 158 -15.44 3.90 -0.67
CA MET A 158 -14.09 3.46 -1.06
C MET A 158 -13.31 4.60 -1.74
N GLU A 159 -13.92 5.30 -2.70
CA GLU A 159 -13.30 6.48 -3.34
C GLU A 159 -12.95 7.54 -2.30
N ARG A 160 -13.83 7.79 -1.32
CA ARG A 160 -13.57 8.74 -0.23
C ARG A 160 -12.38 8.31 0.63
N ALA A 161 -12.28 7.04 1.00
CA ALA A 161 -11.13 6.51 1.75
C ALA A 161 -9.81 6.69 0.99
N ILE A 162 -9.81 6.41 -0.32
CA ILE A 162 -8.63 6.62 -1.18
C ILE A 162 -8.25 8.11 -1.24
N GLN A 163 -9.24 9.02 -1.35
CA GLN A 163 -8.98 10.48 -1.31
C GLN A 163 -8.37 10.94 0.01
N ILE A 164 -8.79 10.35 1.14
CA ILE A 164 -8.19 10.64 2.46
C ILE A 164 -6.72 10.19 2.47
N ILE A 165 -6.44 8.97 1.97
CA ILE A 165 -5.07 8.49 1.83
C ILE A 165 -4.25 9.43 0.94
N ASP A 166 -4.70 9.75 -0.27
CA ASP A 166 -3.98 10.63 -1.20
C ASP A 166 -3.77 12.04 -0.62
N GLY A 167 -4.71 12.52 0.18
CA GLY A 167 -4.62 13.79 0.90
C GLY A 167 -3.50 13.81 1.96
N ALA A 168 -3.06 12.65 2.45
CA ALA A 168 -2.02 12.53 3.45
C ALA A 168 -0.59 12.56 2.86
N PHE A 169 -0.44 12.41 1.55
CA PHE A 169 0.78 12.49 0.77
C PHE A 169 0.80 13.74 -0.11
#